data_ff84702c27feec8e65aacd1b9c166ed9
#
_entry.id   ff84702c27feec8e65aacd1b9c166ed9
#
_cell.length_a   1.000
_cell.length_b   1.000
_cell.length_c   1.000
_cell.angle_alpha   90.00
_cell.angle_beta   90.00
_cell.angle_gamma   90.00
#
_symmetry.space_group_name_H-M   'P 1'
#
loop_
_entity.id
_entity.type
_entity.pdbx_description
1 polymer ?
#
loop_
_entity_poly.entity_id
_entity_poly.type
_entity_poly.pdbx_seq_one_letter_code
_entity_poly.pdbx_strand_id
1 'polypeptide(L)'
;SCAVDCFGSYHVDPIAKYVAPEEGYETTFSDFEKRIPGKYPLLMNSPHYPHHNAAQFASNVWLREAWSAPICMNPLDAEARGLKSEDVVLCYNDRGAVLRQVKLTPRVMPGNVLLPDGQWSEIDPETGIDVGGNPNMLTSTAYNGADVQPRNSINVEIEKWDGDYTPDHVRPLVTD
;
A
#
# COMPACT_ATOMS: atom_id res chain seq x y z
N SER A 1 5.14 -10.67 34.34
CA SER A 1 4.00 -9.96 33.77
C SER A 1 3.26 -10.89 32.81
N CYS A 2 1.95 -10.75 32.70
CA CYS A 2 1.08 -11.66 31.93
C CYS A 2 1.50 -11.77 30.43
N ALA A 3 2.08 -10.76 29.88
CA ALA A 3 2.54 -10.76 28.48
C ALA A 3 3.74 -11.70 28.24
N VAL A 4 4.65 -11.80 29.22
CA VAL A 4 5.80 -12.73 29.13
C VAL A 4 5.35 -14.16 29.24
N ASP A 5 4.35 -14.44 30.08
CA ASP A 5 3.87 -15.80 30.34
C ASP A 5 2.95 -16.32 29.21
N CYS A 6 2.24 -15.43 28.52
CA CYS A 6 1.32 -15.82 27.44
C CYS A 6 2.02 -16.12 26.10
N PHE A 7 3.18 -15.51 25.81
CA PHE A 7 3.87 -15.60 24.53
C PHE A 7 5.21 -16.37 24.58
N GLY A 8 5.49 -17.03 25.69
CA GLY A 8 6.55 -18.04 25.83
C GLY A 8 7.97 -17.57 25.59
N SER A 9 8.33 -17.22 24.40
CA SER A 9 9.70 -16.86 23.99
C SER A 9 9.87 -15.39 23.58
N TYR A 10 8.82 -14.58 23.62
CA TYR A 10 8.89 -13.18 23.22
C TYR A 10 9.18 -12.28 24.41
N HIS A 11 10.33 -11.64 24.36
CA HIS A 11 10.69 -10.63 25.33
C HIS A 11 10.08 -9.27 24.96
N VAL A 12 8.89 -9.01 25.46
CA VAL A 12 8.38 -7.64 25.47
C VAL A 12 9.10 -6.88 26.57
N ASP A 13 9.89 -5.87 26.20
CA ASP A 13 10.59 -5.03 27.17
C ASP A 13 9.54 -4.35 28.09
N PRO A 14 9.65 -4.45 29.40
CA PRO A 14 8.70 -3.83 30.31
C PRO A 14 8.78 -2.29 30.32
N ILE A 15 9.84 -1.73 29.74
CA ILE A 15 10.03 -0.29 29.61
C ILE A 15 9.79 0.10 28.15
N ALA A 16 8.90 1.05 27.92
CA ALA A 16 8.67 1.57 26.59
C ALA A 16 9.95 2.18 26.00
N LYS A 17 10.37 1.67 24.84
CA LYS A 17 11.51 2.18 24.10
C LYS A 17 11.15 2.25 22.62
N TYR A 18 11.82 3.14 21.90
CA TYR A 18 11.72 3.19 20.44
C TYR A 18 12.47 1.98 19.86
N VAL A 19 11.77 1.25 19.01
CA VAL A 19 12.35 0.21 18.15
C VAL A 19 12.09 0.65 16.71
N ALA A 20 13.15 0.79 15.93
CA ALA A 20 13.00 1.16 14.53
C ALA A 20 12.18 0.09 13.79
N PRO A 21 11.18 0.48 12.99
CA PRO A 21 10.43 -0.46 12.17
C PRO A 21 11.35 -1.09 11.12
N GLU A 22 11.03 -2.31 10.71
CA GLU A 22 11.76 -3.00 9.63
C GLU A 22 11.65 -2.22 8.31
N GLU A 23 10.47 -1.68 8.03
CA GLU A 23 10.22 -0.76 6.92
C GLU A 23 9.65 0.55 7.49
N GLY A 24 10.16 1.68 7.03
CA GLY A 24 9.75 3.00 7.48
C GLY A 24 10.34 4.09 6.60
N TYR A 25 10.26 5.33 7.05
CA TYR A 25 10.76 6.46 6.27
C TYR A 25 12.28 6.37 6.01
N GLU A 26 13.07 5.95 6.99
CA GLU A 26 14.53 5.86 6.82
C GLU A 26 14.93 4.80 5.78
N THR A 27 14.18 3.70 5.69
CA THR A 27 14.45 2.60 4.75
C THR A 27 14.01 2.89 3.32
N THR A 28 13.30 4.01 3.06
CA THR A 28 13.07 4.51 1.70
C THR A 28 14.36 5.03 1.04
N PHE A 29 15.43 5.19 1.82
CA PHE A 29 16.73 5.64 1.34
C PHE A 29 17.75 4.49 1.40
N SER A 30 18.64 4.44 0.43
CA SER A 30 19.86 3.59 0.48
C SER A 30 20.94 4.21 1.37
N ASP A 31 20.95 5.55 1.48
CA ASP A 31 21.76 6.33 2.43
C ASP A 31 20.87 7.47 2.96
N PHE A 32 20.36 7.30 4.17
CA PHE A 32 19.43 8.24 4.78
C PHE A 32 20.07 9.60 5.08
N GLU A 33 21.34 9.62 5.50
CA GLU A 33 22.04 10.88 5.81
C GLU A 33 22.26 11.74 4.57
N LYS A 34 22.61 11.10 3.44
CA LYS A 34 22.80 11.76 2.15
C LYS A 34 21.53 11.91 1.32
N ARG A 35 20.40 11.40 1.83
CA ARG A 35 19.11 11.41 1.12
C ARG A 35 19.17 10.74 -0.27
N ILE A 36 19.96 9.68 -0.40
CA ILE A 36 20.02 8.89 -1.64
C ILE A 36 18.84 7.92 -1.65
N PRO A 37 17.93 8.02 -2.63
CA PRO A 37 16.78 7.11 -2.72
C PRO A 37 17.20 5.65 -2.73
N GLY A 38 16.45 4.80 -2.05
CA GLY A 38 16.58 3.35 -2.08
C GLY A 38 15.84 2.73 -3.26
N LYS A 39 15.79 1.40 -3.26
CA LYS A 39 15.08 0.61 -4.29
C LYS A 39 13.57 0.91 -4.27
N TYR A 40 13.01 1.14 -3.11
CA TYR A 40 11.61 1.44 -2.88
C TYR A 40 11.49 2.77 -2.13
N PRO A 41 11.52 3.90 -2.85
CA PRO A 41 11.70 5.22 -2.25
C PRO A 41 10.41 5.86 -1.72
N LEU A 42 9.27 5.19 -1.83
CA LEU A 42 8.00 5.67 -1.32
C LEU A 42 7.57 4.88 -0.08
N LEU A 43 7.14 5.60 0.95
CA LEU A 43 6.51 5.02 2.13
C LEU A 43 5.01 4.90 1.90
N MET A 44 4.52 3.66 1.82
CA MET A 44 3.10 3.38 1.68
C MET A 44 2.45 3.21 3.04
N ASN A 45 1.30 3.85 3.20
CA ASN A 45 0.37 3.64 4.29
C ASN A 45 -0.95 3.08 3.73
N SER A 46 -1.57 2.16 4.47
CA SER A 46 -2.84 1.55 4.10
C SER A 46 -3.97 2.03 5.04
N PRO A 47 -4.56 3.20 4.78
CA PRO A 47 -5.66 3.72 5.59
C PRO A 47 -6.97 2.99 5.28
N HIS A 48 -7.90 2.99 6.24
CA HIS A 48 -9.27 2.62 5.96
C HIS A 48 -9.89 3.58 4.95
N TYR A 49 -10.64 3.00 4.01
CA TYR A 49 -11.38 3.81 3.05
C TYR A 49 -12.74 4.23 3.64
N PRO A 50 -13.14 5.51 3.52
CA PRO A 50 -14.35 6.02 4.18
C PRO A 50 -15.66 5.31 3.82
N HIS A 51 -15.70 4.62 2.69
CA HIS A 51 -16.88 3.98 2.16
C HIS A 51 -16.87 2.45 2.29
N HIS A 52 -15.86 1.91 2.96
CA HIS A 52 -15.72 0.49 3.25
C HIS A 52 -15.45 0.27 4.75
N ASN A 53 -15.79 -0.91 5.24
CA ASN A 53 -15.31 -1.39 6.52
C ASN A 53 -14.47 -2.65 6.25
N ALA A 54 -13.16 -2.48 6.14
CA ALA A 54 -12.27 -3.49 5.55
C ALA A 54 -12.84 -3.96 4.18
N ALA A 55 -12.98 -5.26 3.92
CA ALA A 55 -13.53 -5.77 2.68
C ALA A 55 -15.08 -5.73 2.60
N GLN A 56 -15.77 -5.29 3.67
CA GLN A 56 -17.22 -5.15 3.64
C GLN A 56 -17.62 -4.00 2.70
N PHE A 57 -18.62 -4.24 1.89
CA PHE A 57 -19.12 -3.33 0.85
C PHE A 57 -18.20 -3.13 -0.36
N ALA A 58 -16.99 -3.71 -0.40
CA ALA A 58 -16.10 -3.61 -1.56
C ALA A 58 -16.71 -4.22 -2.84
N SER A 59 -17.62 -5.18 -2.71
CA SER A 59 -18.36 -5.77 -3.84
C SER A 59 -19.66 -5.02 -4.20
N ASN A 60 -20.02 -3.95 -3.47
CA ASN A 60 -21.20 -3.18 -3.77
C ASN A 60 -20.99 -2.33 -5.02
N VAL A 61 -21.71 -2.64 -6.08
CA VAL A 61 -21.60 -2.01 -7.42
C VAL A 61 -21.75 -0.50 -7.35
N TRP A 62 -22.76 -0.01 -6.63
CA TRP A 62 -23.02 1.43 -6.51
C TRP A 62 -21.93 2.18 -5.76
N LEU A 63 -21.34 1.55 -4.74
CA LEU A 63 -20.23 2.16 -4.01
C LEU A 63 -18.95 2.19 -4.86
N ARG A 64 -18.70 1.14 -5.63
CA ARG A 64 -17.56 1.09 -6.57
C ARG A 64 -17.69 2.12 -7.68
N GLU A 65 -18.90 2.31 -8.22
CA GLU A 65 -19.18 3.32 -9.24
C GLU A 65 -18.98 4.75 -8.70
N ALA A 66 -19.41 5.00 -7.48
CA ALA A 66 -19.28 6.31 -6.85
C ALA A 66 -17.87 6.61 -6.33
N TRP A 67 -17.12 5.60 -5.89
CA TRP A 67 -15.81 5.74 -5.21
C TRP A 67 -14.85 4.60 -5.57
N SER A 68 -13.87 4.89 -6.39
CA SER A 68 -12.91 3.91 -6.93
C SER A 68 -11.75 3.56 -5.99
N ALA A 69 -11.70 4.10 -4.78
CA ALA A 69 -10.62 3.87 -3.80
C ALA A 69 -9.19 3.96 -4.42
N PRO A 70 -8.82 5.09 -5.04
CA PRO A 70 -7.56 5.23 -5.75
C PRO A 70 -6.37 5.26 -4.80
N ILE A 71 -5.18 4.93 -5.31
CA ILE A 71 -3.94 5.26 -4.61
C ILE A 71 -3.72 6.77 -4.66
N CYS A 72 -3.52 7.39 -3.49
CA CYS A 72 -3.28 8.83 -3.40
C CYS A 72 -1.78 9.12 -3.32
N MET A 73 -1.31 10.05 -4.14
CA MET A 73 0.09 10.42 -4.28
C MET A 73 0.25 11.94 -4.35
N ASN A 74 1.41 12.43 -3.86
CA ASN A 74 1.75 13.85 -4.02
C ASN A 74 2.06 14.17 -5.49
N PRO A 75 1.61 15.34 -6.01
CA PRO A 75 1.90 15.75 -7.38
C PRO A 75 3.41 15.82 -7.72
N LEU A 76 4.28 16.16 -6.76
CA LEU A 76 5.73 16.20 -6.99
C LEU A 76 6.31 14.80 -7.25
N ASP A 77 5.86 13.80 -6.51
CA ASP A 77 6.30 12.41 -6.69
C ASP A 77 5.77 11.83 -8.01
N ALA A 78 4.56 12.24 -8.40
CA ALA A 78 3.95 11.85 -9.66
C ALA A 78 4.64 12.48 -10.87
N GLU A 79 4.99 13.77 -10.79
CA GLU A 79 5.73 14.47 -11.86
C GLU A 79 7.09 13.80 -12.12
N ALA A 80 7.82 13.43 -11.06
CA ALA A 80 9.08 12.70 -11.17
C ALA A 80 8.95 11.34 -11.88
N ARG A 81 7.74 10.78 -11.94
CA ARG A 81 7.40 9.49 -12.57
C ARG A 81 6.60 9.62 -13.86
N GLY A 82 6.32 10.86 -14.30
CA GLY A 82 5.51 11.13 -15.49
C GLY A 82 4.04 10.71 -15.37
N LEU A 83 3.53 10.61 -14.14
CA LEU A 83 2.16 10.18 -13.84
C LEU A 83 1.18 11.36 -13.85
N LYS A 84 -0.04 11.08 -14.28
CA LYS A 84 -1.19 11.99 -14.23
C LYS A 84 -2.29 11.37 -13.39
N SER A 85 -3.18 12.23 -12.88
CA SER A 85 -4.38 11.75 -12.17
C SER A 85 -5.18 10.83 -13.09
N GLU A 86 -5.70 9.75 -12.53
CA GLU A 86 -6.46 8.70 -13.22
C GLU A 86 -5.64 7.71 -14.07
N ASP A 87 -4.31 7.90 -14.20
CA ASP A 87 -3.47 6.86 -14.76
C ASP A 87 -3.59 5.57 -13.93
N VAL A 88 -3.58 4.42 -14.60
CA VAL A 88 -3.40 3.13 -13.94
C VAL A 88 -1.92 2.96 -13.65
N VAL A 89 -1.62 2.58 -12.41
CA VAL A 89 -0.24 2.43 -11.93
C VAL A 89 -0.02 1.05 -11.31
N LEU A 90 1.19 0.56 -11.49
CA LEU A 90 1.72 -0.60 -10.78
C LEU A 90 2.42 -0.12 -9.51
N CYS A 91 1.90 -0.52 -8.36
CA CYS A 91 2.54 -0.31 -7.07
C CYS A 91 3.15 -1.63 -6.61
N TYR A 92 4.45 -1.67 -6.35
CA TYR A 92 5.15 -2.93 -6.13
C TYR A 92 6.32 -2.83 -5.15
N ASN A 93 6.73 -3.99 -4.66
CA ASN A 93 7.97 -4.23 -3.92
C ASN A 93 8.44 -5.69 -4.15
N ASP A 94 9.44 -6.16 -3.37
CA ASP A 94 9.95 -7.54 -3.51
C ASP A 94 8.94 -8.64 -3.19
N ARG A 95 7.81 -8.32 -2.55
CA ARG A 95 6.78 -9.28 -2.14
C ARG A 95 5.68 -9.47 -3.16
N GLY A 96 5.37 -8.43 -3.90
CA GLY A 96 4.31 -8.49 -4.90
C GLY A 96 4.06 -7.15 -5.59
N ALA A 97 3.00 -7.13 -6.38
CA ALA A 97 2.58 -5.97 -7.14
C ALA A 97 1.05 -5.88 -7.19
N VAL A 98 0.54 -4.65 -7.20
CA VAL A 98 -0.89 -4.36 -7.30
C VAL A 98 -1.14 -3.28 -8.33
N LEU A 99 -2.27 -3.35 -9.02
CA LEU A 99 -2.72 -2.30 -9.93
C LEU A 99 -3.78 -1.42 -9.28
N ARG A 100 -3.64 -0.11 -9.44
CA ARG A 100 -4.62 0.88 -8.99
C ARG A 100 -4.60 2.10 -9.89
N GLN A 101 -5.73 2.81 -9.90
CA GLN A 101 -5.80 4.15 -10.44
C GLN A 101 -5.17 5.13 -9.45
N VAL A 102 -4.38 6.09 -9.93
CA VAL A 102 -3.75 7.11 -9.08
C VAL A 102 -4.60 8.38 -9.00
N LYS A 103 -4.67 8.95 -7.81
CA LYS A 103 -5.25 10.28 -7.55
C LYS A 103 -4.18 11.20 -7.00
N LEU A 104 -3.90 12.27 -7.72
CA LEU A 104 -2.92 13.26 -7.28
C LEU A 104 -3.55 14.24 -6.29
N THR A 105 -2.90 14.43 -5.14
CA THR A 105 -3.38 15.35 -4.11
C THR A 105 -2.22 15.90 -3.28
N PRO A 106 -2.17 17.25 -3.06
CA PRO A 106 -1.17 17.86 -2.21
C PRO A 106 -1.40 17.59 -0.70
N ARG A 107 -2.48 16.88 -0.34
CA ARG A 107 -2.76 16.46 1.04
C ARG A 107 -1.90 15.29 1.49
N VAL A 108 -1.27 14.58 0.58
CA VAL A 108 -0.28 13.55 0.86
C VAL A 108 1.10 14.19 0.83
N MET A 109 1.93 13.92 1.83
CA MET A 109 3.29 14.44 1.88
C MET A 109 4.15 13.83 0.77
N PRO A 110 5.08 14.57 0.18
CA PRO A 110 6.07 14.00 -0.73
C PRO A 110 6.81 12.81 -0.10
N GLY A 111 7.09 11.79 -0.91
CA GLY A 111 7.70 10.53 -0.45
C GLY A 111 6.72 9.57 0.23
N ASN A 112 5.43 9.94 0.34
CA ASN A 112 4.40 9.06 0.90
C ASN A 112 3.30 8.78 -0.12
N VAL A 113 2.69 7.59 0.02
CA VAL A 113 1.52 7.21 -0.75
C VAL A 113 0.48 6.55 0.15
N LEU A 114 -0.79 6.71 -0.19
CA LEU A 114 -1.90 6.09 0.54
C LEU A 114 -2.58 5.09 -0.39
N LEU A 115 -2.48 3.81 -0.07
CA LEU A 115 -3.19 2.73 -0.76
C LEU A 115 -4.28 2.20 0.18
N PRO A 116 -5.56 2.60 -0.02
CA PRO A 116 -6.64 2.19 0.87
C PRO A 116 -6.82 0.68 0.94
N ASP A 117 -7.12 0.17 2.14
CA ASP A 117 -7.49 -1.23 2.36
C ASP A 117 -8.91 -1.56 1.86
N GLY A 118 -9.29 -2.81 2.01
CA GLY A 118 -10.67 -3.26 1.81
C GLY A 118 -11.01 -3.77 0.41
N GLN A 119 -10.05 -3.86 -0.49
CA GLN A 119 -10.30 -4.46 -1.80
C GLN A 119 -10.09 -5.98 -1.77
N TRP A 120 -10.88 -6.71 -2.54
CA TRP A 120 -10.66 -8.13 -2.78
C TRP A 120 -9.45 -8.35 -3.67
N SER A 121 -8.66 -9.37 -3.35
CA SER A 121 -7.56 -9.78 -4.21
C SER A 121 -8.09 -10.49 -5.45
N GLU A 122 -7.58 -10.10 -6.61
CA GLU A 122 -7.79 -10.76 -7.89
C GLU A 122 -6.41 -10.92 -8.55
N ILE A 123 -5.80 -12.07 -8.35
CA ILE A 123 -4.44 -12.32 -8.83
C ILE A 123 -4.51 -12.84 -10.26
N ASP A 124 -3.87 -12.12 -11.19
CA ASP A 124 -3.67 -12.60 -12.54
C ASP A 124 -2.71 -13.81 -12.52
N PRO A 125 -3.14 -14.98 -13.00
CA PRO A 125 -2.32 -16.21 -12.93
C PRO A 125 -1.08 -16.18 -13.83
N GLU A 126 -1.05 -15.32 -14.85
CA GLU A 126 0.09 -15.24 -15.78
C GLU A 126 1.20 -14.34 -15.24
N THR A 127 0.83 -13.22 -14.62
CA THR A 127 1.78 -12.20 -14.16
C THR A 127 2.02 -12.24 -12.65
N GLY A 128 1.11 -12.82 -11.87
CA GLY A 128 1.12 -12.79 -10.41
C GLY A 128 0.74 -11.42 -9.81
N ILE A 129 0.33 -10.47 -10.63
CA ILE A 129 -0.09 -9.13 -10.19
C ILE A 129 -1.51 -9.20 -9.61
N ASP A 130 -1.73 -8.56 -8.49
CA ASP A 130 -3.07 -8.38 -7.94
C ASP A 130 -3.76 -7.20 -8.62
N VAL A 131 -4.63 -7.51 -9.54
CA VAL A 131 -5.40 -6.52 -10.30
C VAL A 131 -6.62 -6.02 -9.53
N GLY A 132 -7.02 -6.69 -8.46
CA GLY A 132 -7.99 -6.20 -7.48
C GLY A 132 -7.43 -5.10 -6.58
N GLY A 133 -6.12 -5.01 -6.49
CA GLY A 133 -5.41 -3.93 -5.81
C GLY A 133 -5.44 -4.00 -4.28
N ASN A 134 -5.31 -5.19 -3.71
CA ASN A 134 -5.27 -5.38 -2.27
C ASN A 134 -3.88 -5.07 -1.70
N PRO A 135 -3.73 -4.10 -0.78
CA PRO A 135 -2.43 -3.74 -0.20
C PRO A 135 -1.74 -4.88 0.54
N ASN A 136 -2.47 -5.93 0.95
CA ASN A 136 -1.87 -7.08 1.64
C ASN A 136 -0.84 -7.83 0.79
N MET A 137 -0.87 -7.72 -0.53
CA MET A 137 0.16 -8.26 -1.43
C MET A 137 1.54 -7.64 -1.20
N LEU A 138 1.57 -6.43 -0.62
CA LEU A 138 2.79 -5.64 -0.42
C LEU A 138 3.30 -5.68 1.03
N THR A 139 2.50 -6.25 1.95
CA THR A 139 2.83 -6.24 3.39
C THR A 139 3.89 -7.27 3.75
N SER A 140 4.76 -6.93 4.73
CA SER A 140 5.70 -7.86 5.34
C SER A 140 4.96 -8.88 6.21
N THR A 141 5.49 -10.08 6.30
CA THR A 141 5.09 -11.10 7.27
C THR A 141 5.86 -11.01 8.59
N ALA A 142 6.80 -10.07 8.68
CA ALA A 142 7.55 -9.83 9.90
C ALA A 142 6.62 -9.32 11.01
N TYR A 143 6.88 -9.75 12.22
CA TYR A 143 6.13 -9.33 13.40
C TYR A 143 6.92 -8.26 14.16
N ASN A 144 6.23 -7.32 14.76
CA ASN A 144 6.84 -6.43 15.74
C ASN A 144 7.02 -7.16 17.08
N GLY A 145 7.66 -6.52 18.04
CA GLY A 145 7.94 -7.12 19.37
C GLY A 145 6.69 -7.51 20.21
N ALA A 146 5.49 -7.27 19.70
CA ALA A 146 4.21 -7.66 20.30
C ALA A 146 3.41 -8.64 19.42
N ASP A 147 4.08 -9.32 18.48
CA ASP A 147 3.47 -10.26 17.53
C ASP A 147 2.38 -9.64 16.64
N VAL A 148 2.44 -8.35 16.40
CA VAL A 148 1.51 -7.65 15.51
C VAL A 148 2.20 -7.32 14.20
N GLN A 149 1.55 -7.65 13.10
CA GLN A 149 2.03 -7.34 11.76
C GLN A 149 1.97 -5.82 11.50
N PRO A 150 3.06 -5.15 11.14
CA PRO A 150 3.05 -3.74 10.76
C PRO A 150 2.37 -3.58 9.41
N ARG A 151 1.25 -2.85 9.37
CA ARG A 151 0.47 -2.65 8.13
C ARG A 151 0.67 -1.29 7.48
N ASN A 152 1.21 -0.32 8.22
CA ASN A 152 1.22 1.09 7.83
C ASN A 152 2.62 1.65 7.59
N SER A 153 3.59 0.78 7.35
CA SER A 153 4.95 1.17 7.04
C SER A 153 5.52 0.18 6.02
N ILE A 154 5.28 0.44 4.75
CA ILE A 154 5.64 -0.46 3.65
C ILE A 154 6.39 0.37 2.61
N ASN A 155 7.58 -0.08 2.22
CA ASN A 155 8.35 0.57 1.18
C ASN A 155 7.94 0.03 -0.19
N VAL A 156 7.63 0.94 -1.12
CA VAL A 156 7.14 0.62 -2.46
C VAL A 156 7.74 1.53 -3.52
N GLU A 157 7.63 1.10 -4.77
CA GLU A 157 7.77 1.94 -5.95
C GLU A 157 6.46 1.94 -6.73
N ILE A 158 6.24 3.01 -7.48
CA ILE A 158 5.06 3.19 -8.33
C ILE A 158 5.52 3.61 -9.72
N GLU A 159 5.01 2.92 -10.72
CA GLU A 159 5.25 3.26 -12.12
C GLU A 159 3.95 3.19 -12.93
N LYS A 160 3.96 3.82 -14.11
CA LYS A 160 2.83 3.77 -15.01
C LYS A 160 2.64 2.35 -15.51
N TRP A 161 1.40 1.88 -15.52
CA TRP A 161 1.04 0.61 -16.12
C TRP A 161 0.73 0.80 -17.60
N ASP A 162 1.53 0.15 -18.45
CA ASP A 162 1.36 0.18 -19.91
C ASP A 162 0.78 -1.13 -20.47
N GLY A 163 0.37 -2.06 -19.60
CA GLY A 163 -0.26 -3.33 -19.99
C GLY A 163 -1.73 -3.18 -20.36
N ASP A 164 -2.25 -4.21 -21.04
CA ASP A 164 -3.64 -4.25 -21.51
C ASP A 164 -4.66 -4.52 -20.40
N TYR A 165 -4.20 -4.90 -19.21
CA TYR A 165 -5.09 -5.26 -18.11
C TYR A 165 -5.66 -4.03 -17.41
N THR A 166 -7.00 -4.00 -17.28
CA THR A 166 -7.71 -2.94 -16.54
C THR A 166 -8.26 -3.50 -15.24
N PRO A 167 -7.81 -3.00 -14.07
CA PRO A 167 -8.32 -3.43 -12.78
C PRO A 167 -9.82 -3.29 -12.65
N ASP A 168 -10.48 -4.20 -11.91
CA ASP A 168 -11.93 -4.20 -11.73
C ASP A 168 -12.48 -2.87 -11.21
N HIS A 169 -11.73 -2.20 -10.31
CA HIS A 169 -12.18 -0.93 -9.75
C HIS A 169 -12.17 0.25 -10.75
N VAL A 170 -11.53 0.11 -11.91
CA VAL A 170 -11.57 1.10 -12.99
C VAL A 170 -12.39 0.62 -14.20
N ARG A 171 -12.89 -0.62 -14.18
CA ARG A 171 -13.78 -1.11 -15.22
C ARG A 171 -15.14 -0.43 -15.11
N PRO A 172 -15.76 -0.04 -16.23
CA PRO A 172 -17.15 0.38 -16.23
C PRO A 172 -18.02 -0.72 -15.63
N LEU A 173 -18.90 -0.37 -14.70
CA LEU A 173 -19.84 -1.31 -14.10
C LEU A 173 -21.06 -1.57 -15.00
N VAL A 174 -21.16 -0.88 -16.11
CA VAL A 174 -22.24 -1.05 -17.08
C VAL A 174 -21.89 -2.21 -17.98
N THR A 175 -22.54 -3.29 -17.77
CA THR A 175 -22.73 -4.31 -18.81
C THR A 175 -24.03 -3.98 -19.52
N ASP A 176 -23.98 -3.94 -20.82
CA ASP A 176 -25.17 -3.80 -21.69
C ASP A 176 -26.28 -4.80 -21.35
#